data_1dc03ceb98bed399e56fa3744667ecd5
#
_entry.id   1dc03ceb98bed399e56fa3744667ecd5
#
_cell.length_a   1.000
_cell.length_b   1.000
_cell.length_c   1.000
_cell.angle_alpha   90.00
_cell.angle_beta   90.00
_cell.angle_gamma   90.00
#
_symmetry.space_group_name_H-M   'P 1'
#
loop_
_entity.id
_entity.type
_entity.pdbx_description
1 polymer ?
#
loop_
_entity_poly.entity_id
_entity_poly.type
_entity_poly.pdbx_seq_one_letter_code
_entity_poly.pdbx_strand_id
1 'polypeptide(L)'
;MASIKYGCITPSVESVEMPVAASQKFKHDSANFVVLDASGHIRLALTADASLFGYAILPKGRGAGEDDGVWESSPAAGKDKILVVKDPEARYLIPASGEVTQANAGNAYDLIGVNDGTAQIVNLAAGVNDVVVVEKPGSTIERGGANDAVVRINYSKFQAD
;
A
#
# COMPACT_ATOMS: atom_id res chain seq x y z
N MET A 1 -16.54 -16.60 3.12
CA MET A 1 -15.21 -16.00 3.05
C MET A 1 -15.35 -14.49 2.86
N ALA A 2 -14.74 -13.72 3.73
CA ALA A 2 -14.78 -12.28 3.60
C ALA A 2 -13.93 -11.83 2.40
N SER A 3 -14.37 -10.84 1.67
CA SER A 3 -13.58 -10.26 0.58
C SER A 3 -12.53 -9.30 1.15
N ILE A 4 -11.39 -9.21 0.48
CA ILE A 4 -10.33 -8.27 0.86
C ILE A 4 -10.89 -6.85 0.68
N LYS A 5 -10.84 -6.07 1.76
CA LYS A 5 -11.41 -4.72 1.77
C LYS A 5 -10.49 -3.71 1.07
N TYR A 6 -9.20 -3.76 1.41
CA TYR A 6 -8.24 -2.75 0.97
C TYR A 6 -7.53 -3.17 -0.32
N GLY A 7 -7.03 -2.19 -1.03
CA GLY A 7 -6.25 -2.41 -2.24
C GLY A 7 -6.68 -1.54 -3.39
N CYS A 8 -6.20 -1.88 -4.58
CA CYS A 8 -6.50 -1.16 -5.81
C CYS A 8 -7.98 -1.27 -6.16
N ILE A 9 -8.64 -0.13 -6.38
CA ILE A 9 -10.04 -0.07 -6.76
C ILE A 9 -10.24 0.34 -8.22
N THR A 10 -9.17 0.67 -8.91
CA THR A 10 -9.21 1.03 -10.33
C THR A 10 -9.15 -0.23 -11.17
N PRO A 11 -10.11 -0.46 -12.09
CA PRO A 11 -10.02 -1.59 -13.01
C PRO A 11 -8.96 -1.33 -14.08
N SER A 12 -8.41 -2.42 -14.63
CA SER A 12 -7.50 -2.35 -15.79
C SER A 12 -6.26 -1.49 -15.54
N VAL A 13 -5.50 -1.82 -14.49
CA VAL A 13 -4.28 -1.09 -14.13
C VAL A 13 -3.04 -1.78 -14.72
N GLU A 14 -2.00 -0.98 -14.96
CA GLU A 14 -0.70 -1.50 -15.31
C GLU A 14 -0.03 -2.13 -14.10
N SER A 15 0.45 -3.37 -14.26
CA SER A 15 1.17 -4.07 -13.20
C SER A 15 2.38 -4.80 -13.78
N VAL A 16 3.36 -5.07 -12.92
CA VAL A 16 4.60 -5.76 -13.28
C VAL A 16 4.94 -6.76 -12.20
N GLU A 17 5.46 -7.92 -12.60
CA GLU A 17 5.95 -8.91 -11.63
C GLU A 17 7.34 -8.52 -11.13
N MET A 18 7.51 -8.46 -9.82
CA MET A 18 8.74 -8.01 -9.20
C MET A 18 9.23 -8.99 -8.14
N PRO A 19 10.56 -9.20 -8.05
CA PRO A 19 11.12 -10.00 -6.96
C PRO A 19 11.02 -9.26 -5.63
N VAL A 20 10.78 -10.02 -4.57
CA VAL A 20 10.56 -9.47 -3.23
C VAL A 20 11.82 -9.59 -2.39
N ALA A 21 12.14 -8.54 -1.64
CA ALA A 21 13.25 -8.54 -0.70
C ALA A 21 13.04 -9.59 0.41
N ALA A 22 14.10 -9.95 1.10
CA ALA A 22 14.07 -10.98 2.13
C ALA A 22 13.14 -10.61 3.29
N SER A 23 12.36 -11.58 3.74
CA SER A 23 11.59 -11.52 4.99
C SER A 23 10.71 -10.28 5.12
N GLN A 24 10.05 -9.89 4.03
CA GLN A 24 9.09 -8.80 4.06
C GLN A 24 7.75 -9.31 4.58
N LYS A 25 7.13 -8.55 5.46
CA LYS A 25 5.86 -8.91 6.08
C LYS A 25 4.76 -7.98 5.59
N PHE A 26 3.88 -8.52 4.77
CA PHE A 26 2.72 -7.80 4.22
C PHE A 26 1.46 -8.30 4.92
N LYS A 27 0.64 -7.37 5.39
CA LYS A 27 -0.62 -7.71 6.05
C LYS A 27 -1.77 -7.57 5.05
N HIS A 28 -2.60 -8.61 4.93
CA HIS A 28 -3.71 -8.60 3.96
C HIS A 28 -4.73 -7.49 4.23
N ASP A 29 -5.04 -7.23 5.50
CA ASP A 29 -6.01 -6.20 5.89
C ASP A 29 -5.29 -4.87 6.16
N SER A 30 -4.62 -4.34 5.14
CA SER A 30 -3.67 -3.23 5.28
C SER A 30 -3.45 -2.59 3.93
N ALA A 31 -2.81 -1.42 3.91
CA ALA A 31 -2.18 -0.90 2.70
C ALA A 31 -0.91 -1.70 2.42
N ASN A 32 -0.53 -1.81 1.15
CA ASN A 32 0.64 -2.59 0.74
C ASN A 32 1.46 -1.82 -0.30
N PHE A 33 1.72 -0.56 -0.04
CA PHE A 33 2.64 0.22 -0.87
C PHE A 33 4.06 -0.28 -0.67
N VAL A 34 4.84 -0.28 -1.74
CA VAL A 34 6.19 -0.83 -1.75
C VAL A 34 7.17 0.16 -2.35
N VAL A 35 8.45 -0.03 -2.00
CA VAL A 35 9.57 0.67 -2.60
C VAL A 35 10.53 -0.33 -3.21
N LEU A 36 11.31 0.12 -4.18
CA LEU A 36 12.37 -0.67 -4.81
C LEU A 36 13.66 -0.43 -4.04
N ASP A 37 14.31 -1.50 -3.58
CA ASP A 37 15.59 -1.37 -2.89
C ASP A 37 16.76 -1.29 -3.89
N ALA A 38 17.97 -1.11 -3.37
CA ALA A 38 19.16 -0.95 -4.20
C ALA A 38 19.49 -2.21 -5.03
N SER A 39 18.98 -3.36 -4.64
CA SER A 39 19.19 -4.63 -5.36
C SER A 39 18.12 -4.92 -6.40
N GLY A 40 17.14 -4.04 -6.56
CA GLY A 40 16.04 -4.25 -7.49
C GLY A 40 14.91 -5.11 -6.95
N HIS A 41 14.85 -5.33 -5.65
CA HIS A 41 13.78 -6.08 -5.00
C HIS A 41 12.78 -5.12 -4.37
N ILE A 42 11.50 -5.49 -4.33
CA ILE A 42 10.51 -4.66 -3.64
C ILE A 42 10.48 -5.01 -2.15
N ARG A 43 10.27 -4.00 -1.34
CA ARG A 43 10.05 -4.14 0.10
C ARG A 43 8.88 -3.27 0.53
N LEU A 44 8.31 -3.59 1.70
CA LEU A 44 7.24 -2.77 2.26
C LEU A 44 7.74 -1.34 2.46
N ALA A 45 6.93 -0.36 2.06
CA ALA A 45 7.24 1.04 2.32
C ALA A 45 7.16 1.32 3.82
N LEU A 46 8.20 1.96 4.35
CA LEU A 46 8.32 2.28 5.76
C LEU A 46 8.02 3.76 5.99
N THR A 47 7.78 4.12 7.24
CA THR A 47 7.41 5.49 7.62
C THR A 47 8.38 6.55 7.07
N ALA A 48 9.66 6.24 7.01
CA ALA A 48 10.69 7.20 6.59
C ALA A 48 10.88 7.28 5.07
N ASP A 49 10.21 6.43 4.30
CA ASP A 49 10.40 6.43 2.84
C ASP A 49 9.76 7.67 2.21
N ALA A 50 10.52 8.33 1.34
CA ALA A 50 10.12 9.57 0.70
C ALA A 50 9.61 9.39 -0.73
N SER A 51 9.57 8.14 -1.23
CA SER A 51 9.05 7.82 -2.55
C SER A 51 8.50 6.41 -2.54
N LEU A 52 7.62 6.10 -3.51
CA LEU A 52 6.98 4.80 -3.63
C LEU A 52 7.19 4.25 -5.04
N PHE A 53 7.36 2.93 -5.14
CA PHE A 53 7.47 2.26 -6.43
C PHE A 53 6.10 1.84 -6.96
N GLY A 54 5.23 1.35 -6.08
CA GLY A 54 3.91 0.89 -6.48
C GLY A 54 3.16 0.25 -5.33
N TYR A 55 2.19 -0.59 -5.65
CA TYR A 55 1.33 -1.26 -4.68
C TYR A 55 1.35 -2.77 -4.92
N ALA A 56 1.69 -3.55 -3.90
CA ALA A 56 1.81 -4.99 -4.01
C ALA A 56 0.45 -5.67 -4.01
N ILE A 57 0.27 -6.63 -4.92
CA ILE A 57 -0.87 -7.55 -4.93
C ILE A 57 -0.40 -8.84 -4.29
N LEU A 58 -0.91 -9.14 -3.11
CA LEU A 58 -0.44 -10.30 -2.34
C LEU A 58 -1.00 -11.60 -2.92
N PRO A 59 -0.21 -12.68 -2.90
CA PRO A 59 -0.69 -13.98 -3.35
C PRO A 59 -1.82 -14.49 -2.45
N LYS A 60 -2.85 -15.05 -3.05
CA LYS A 60 -3.95 -15.67 -2.31
C LYS A 60 -3.51 -17.04 -1.78
N GLY A 61 -4.05 -17.40 -0.61
CA GLY A 61 -3.81 -18.71 -0.01
C GLY A 61 -2.42 -18.89 0.57
N ARG A 62 -1.66 -17.82 0.69
CA ARG A 62 -0.31 -17.85 1.26
C ARG A 62 -0.26 -16.93 2.47
N GLY A 63 0.01 -17.50 3.60
CA GLY A 63 0.00 -16.80 4.86
C GLY A 63 -1.19 -17.21 5.72
N ALA A 64 -1.16 -16.85 6.97
CA ALA A 64 -2.18 -17.23 7.94
C ALA A 64 -3.40 -16.31 7.82
N GLY A 65 -4.47 -16.81 7.23
CA GLY A 65 -5.71 -16.05 7.02
C GLY A 65 -5.59 -15.10 5.84
N GLU A 66 -6.61 -15.09 4.98
CA GLU A 66 -6.56 -14.29 3.77
C GLU A 66 -6.95 -12.83 3.97
N ASP A 67 -7.74 -12.54 5.02
CA ASP A 67 -8.29 -11.19 5.22
C ASP A 67 -7.47 -10.34 6.18
N ASP A 68 -6.93 -10.94 7.23
CA ASP A 68 -6.20 -10.23 8.27
C ASP A 68 -4.83 -10.84 8.57
N GLY A 69 -4.45 -11.89 7.85
CA GLY A 69 -3.17 -12.56 8.04
C GLY A 69 -1.99 -11.81 7.45
N VAL A 70 -0.81 -12.28 7.80
CA VAL A 70 0.46 -11.73 7.32
C VAL A 70 1.07 -12.72 6.33
N TRP A 71 1.44 -12.23 5.15
CA TRP A 71 2.27 -12.99 4.21
C TRP A 71 3.71 -12.54 4.37
N GLU A 72 4.58 -13.47 4.67
CA GLU A 72 6.02 -13.18 4.80
C GLU A 72 6.77 -13.76 3.61
N SER A 73 7.60 -12.95 2.97
CA SER A 73 8.41 -13.41 1.85
C SER A 73 9.56 -14.27 2.35
N SER A 74 10.14 -15.06 1.44
CA SER A 74 11.28 -15.95 1.74
C SER A 74 12.45 -15.18 2.37
N PRO A 75 13.19 -15.81 3.32
CA PRO A 75 14.46 -15.24 3.79
C PRO A 75 15.50 -15.07 2.69
N ALA A 76 15.32 -15.77 1.56
CA ALA A 76 16.20 -15.60 0.39
C ALA A 76 15.62 -14.51 -0.51
N ALA A 77 16.31 -13.38 -0.60
CA ALA A 77 15.86 -12.26 -1.40
C ALA A 77 15.70 -12.65 -2.88
N GLY A 78 14.61 -12.22 -3.48
CA GLY A 78 14.31 -12.47 -4.89
C GLY A 78 13.71 -13.83 -5.19
N LYS A 79 13.54 -14.69 -4.19
CA LYS A 79 12.94 -16.01 -4.39
C LYS A 79 11.45 -15.92 -4.69
N ASP A 80 10.73 -15.04 -4.00
CA ASP A 80 9.33 -14.80 -4.26
C ASP A 80 9.16 -13.66 -5.25
N LYS A 81 8.17 -13.76 -6.13
CA LYS A 81 7.81 -12.71 -7.07
C LYS A 81 6.32 -12.45 -6.96
N ILE A 82 5.95 -11.18 -6.92
CA ILE A 82 4.54 -10.78 -6.85
C ILE A 82 4.26 -9.66 -7.84
N LEU A 83 2.97 -9.48 -8.15
CA LEU A 83 2.55 -8.38 -9.01
C LEU A 83 2.55 -7.08 -8.21
N VAL A 84 3.00 -6.02 -8.87
CA VAL A 84 3.02 -4.67 -8.31
C VAL A 84 2.31 -3.74 -9.29
N VAL A 85 1.31 -3.02 -8.81
CA VAL A 85 0.61 -2.01 -9.60
C VAL A 85 1.50 -0.78 -9.69
N LYS A 86 1.82 -0.35 -10.91
CA LYS A 86 2.68 0.81 -11.20
C LYS A 86 1.93 1.95 -11.89
N ASP A 87 0.64 1.86 -12.02
CA ASP A 87 -0.16 2.83 -12.78
C ASP A 87 -0.34 4.11 -11.95
N PRO A 88 0.15 5.28 -12.44
CA PRO A 88 -0.03 6.53 -11.70
C PRO A 88 -1.49 6.94 -11.55
N GLU A 89 -2.38 6.45 -12.42
CA GLU A 89 -3.80 6.75 -12.33
C GLU A 89 -4.57 5.79 -11.43
N ALA A 90 -3.91 4.78 -10.87
CA ALA A 90 -4.57 3.83 -9.97
C ALA A 90 -4.97 4.49 -8.65
N ARG A 91 -6.12 4.08 -8.15
CA ARG A 91 -6.64 4.52 -6.86
C ARG A 91 -6.74 3.33 -5.93
N TYR A 92 -6.55 3.59 -4.65
CA TYR A 92 -6.48 2.55 -3.63
C TYR A 92 -7.36 2.91 -2.45
N LEU A 93 -8.08 1.93 -1.93
CA LEU A 93 -8.75 2.06 -0.64
C LEU A 93 -7.79 1.55 0.43
N ILE A 94 -7.43 2.38 1.40
CA ILE A 94 -6.49 2.01 2.46
C ILE A 94 -6.97 2.53 3.81
N PRO A 95 -6.53 1.88 4.91
CA PRO A 95 -6.87 2.37 6.23
C PRO A 95 -6.09 3.64 6.58
N ALA A 96 -6.67 4.46 7.45
CA ALA A 96 -6.09 5.72 7.89
C ALA A 96 -5.92 5.74 9.41
N SER A 97 -5.11 6.67 9.90
CA SER A 97 -4.85 6.84 11.33
C SER A 97 -6.02 7.44 12.11
N GLY A 98 -7.06 7.87 11.43
CA GLY A 98 -8.25 8.44 12.05
C GLY A 98 -9.35 8.66 11.02
N GLU A 99 -10.38 9.39 11.40
CA GLU A 99 -11.49 9.69 10.51
C GLU A 99 -11.03 10.56 9.34
N VAL A 100 -11.42 10.16 8.14
CA VAL A 100 -11.13 10.88 6.90
C VAL A 100 -12.36 11.68 6.51
N THR A 101 -12.18 12.99 6.36
CA THR A 101 -13.25 13.90 5.97
C THR A 101 -12.96 14.54 4.63
N GLN A 102 -13.93 15.28 4.10
CA GLN A 102 -13.73 16.00 2.84
C GLN A 102 -12.60 17.03 2.94
N ALA A 103 -12.29 17.53 4.13
CA ALA A 103 -11.18 18.44 4.34
C ALA A 103 -9.82 17.82 4.04
N ASN A 104 -9.70 16.50 4.09
CA ASN A 104 -8.46 15.80 3.76
C ASN A 104 -8.25 15.67 2.25
N ALA A 105 -9.32 15.79 1.45
CA ALA A 105 -9.23 15.58 0.00
C ALA A 105 -8.31 16.61 -0.66
N GLY A 106 -7.44 16.13 -1.54
CA GLY A 106 -6.46 16.95 -2.22
C GLY A 106 -5.14 17.16 -1.46
N ASN A 107 -5.07 16.74 -0.21
CA ASN A 107 -3.86 16.89 0.61
C ASN A 107 -2.99 15.65 0.55
N ALA A 108 -1.68 15.86 0.69
CA ALA A 108 -0.69 14.78 0.68
C ALA A 108 -0.29 14.41 2.11
N TYR A 109 -0.01 13.13 2.32
CA TYR A 109 0.31 12.58 3.63
C TYR A 109 1.41 11.53 3.55
N ASP A 110 2.01 11.25 4.70
CA ASP A 110 2.94 10.14 4.87
C ASP A 110 2.19 8.83 5.10
N LEU A 111 2.90 7.73 4.96
CA LEU A 111 2.43 6.42 5.43
C LEU A 111 3.07 6.10 6.78
N ILE A 112 2.40 5.27 7.56
CA ILE A 112 3.01 4.60 8.71
C ILE A 112 3.23 3.16 8.27
N GLY A 113 4.48 2.73 8.25
CA GLY A 113 4.83 1.36 7.85
C GLY A 113 6.01 0.85 8.65
N VAL A 114 5.88 -0.37 9.18
CA VAL A 114 6.95 -1.08 9.89
C VAL A 114 6.92 -2.53 9.41
N ASN A 115 8.08 -3.08 9.11
CA ASN A 115 8.16 -4.47 8.63
C ASN A 115 8.09 -5.47 9.79
N ASP A 116 6.97 -5.49 10.50
CA ASP A 116 6.74 -6.35 11.67
C ASP A 116 5.36 -7.02 11.65
N GLY A 117 4.63 -6.89 10.55
CA GLY A 117 3.29 -7.45 10.42
C GLY A 117 2.17 -6.55 10.90
N THR A 118 2.46 -5.32 11.34
CA THR A 118 1.41 -4.34 11.63
C THR A 118 0.91 -3.70 10.34
N ALA A 119 -0.30 -3.16 10.39
CA ALA A 119 -0.94 -2.58 9.21
C ALA A 119 -0.20 -1.32 8.75
N GLN A 120 0.01 -1.21 7.44
CA GLN A 120 0.45 0.04 6.82
C GLN A 120 -0.78 0.92 6.63
N ILE A 121 -0.72 2.16 7.10
CA ILE A 121 -1.86 3.08 7.05
C ILE A 121 -1.40 4.47 6.59
N VAL A 122 -2.35 5.28 6.12
CA VAL A 122 -2.05 6.68 5.86
C VAL A 122 -2.04 7.45 7.18
N ASN A 123 -1.03 8.28 7.39
CA ASN A 123 -0.87 9.10 8.58
C ASN A 123 -1.46 10.49 8.33
N LEU A 124 -2.67 10.73 8.83
CA LEU A 124 -3.36 12.01 8.62
C LEU A 124 -2.72 13.15 9.43
N ALA A 125 -1.83 12.85 10.36
CA ALA A 125 -1.18 13.85 11.19
C ALA A 125 0.18 14.31 10.64
N ALA A 126 0.68 13.70 9.57
CA ALA A 126 2.02 13.99 9.05
C ALA A 126 2.01 14.13 7.53
N GLY A 127 2.67 15.18 7.04
CA GLY A 127 2.88 15.41 5.63
C GLY A 127 4.30 15.92 5.39
N VAL A 128 5.29 15.11 5.76
CA VAL A 128 6.71 15.44 5.56
C VAL A 128 7.22 14.84 4.25
N ASN A 129 6.93 13.56 4.04
CA ASN A 129 7.32 12.86 2.82
C ASN A 129 6.27 12.97 1.71
N ASP A 130 5.01 13.17 2.09
CA ASP A 130 3.90 13.43 1.16
C ASP A 130 3.77 12.38 0.05
N VAL A 131 3.89 11.11 0.41
CA VAL A 131 3.96 10.03 -0.58
C VAL A 131 2.61 9.66 -1.21
N VAL A 132 1.50 9.90 -0.50
CA VAL A 132 0.16 9.63 -1.03
C VAL A 132 -0.70 10.88 -0.93
N VAL A 133 -1.66 10.99 -1.86
CA VAL A 133 -2.65 12.07 -1.87
C VAL A 133 -4.01 11.46 -1.63
N VAL A 134 -4.74 12.00 -0.64
CA VAL A 134 -6.12 11.59 -0.40
C VAL A 134 -7.01 12.23 -1.49
N GLU A 135 -7.74 11.40 -2.22
CA GLU A 135 -8.66 11.86 -3.26
C GLU A 135 -10.04 12.14 -2.68
N LYS A 136 -10.48 11.27 -1.76
CA LYS A 136 -11.77 11.40 -1.09
C LYS A 136 -11.84 10.49 0.12
N PRO A 137 -12.79 10.74 1.06
CA PRO A 137 -13.00 9.81 2.17
C PRO A 137 -13.41 8.43 1.68
N GLY A 138 -12.94 7.39 2.37
CA GLY A 138 -13.31 6.02 2.05
C GLY A 138 -14.79 5.74 2.20
N SER A 139 -15.45 6.44 3.12
CA SER A 139 -16.89 6.32 3.31
C SER A 139 -17.74 6.72 2.10
N THR A 140 -17.13 7.35 1.10
CA THR A 140 -17.83 7.72 -0.14
C THR A 140 -17.98 6.54 -1.11
N ILE A 141 -17.33 5.42 -0.84
CA ILE A 141 -17.46 4.21 -1.66
C ILE A 141 -18.01 3.07 -0.82
N GLU A 142 -18.61 2.08 -1.49
CA GLU A 142 -19.39 1.02 -0.84
C GLU A 142 -18.61 0.23 0.21
N ARG A 143 -17.34 -0.09 -0.08
CA ARG A 143 -16.52 -0.92 0.81
C ARG A 143 -15.77 -0.12 1.88
N GLY A 144 -15.81 1.18 1.81
CA GLY A 144 -15.02 2.03 2.70
C GLY A 144 -15.78 2.46 3.94
N GLY A 145 -15.04 2.71 5.01
CA GLY A 145 -15.56 3.22 6.27
C GLY A 145 -15.04 4.61 6.60
N ALA A 146 -15.42 5.09 7.79
CA ALA A 146 -15.08 6.45 8.22
C ALA A 146 -13.56 6.65 8.39
N ASN A 147 -12.83 5.61 8.76
CA ASN A 147 -11.37 5.68 8.95
C ASN A 147 -10.61 5.11 7.76
N ASP A 148 -11.20 5.15 6.58
CA ASP A 148 -10.57 4.71 5.33
C ASP A 148 -10.43 5.89 4.37
N ALA A 149 -9.42 5.82 3.51
CA ALA A 149 -9.17 6.84 2.51
C ALA A 149 -9.05 6.21 1.12
N VAL A 150 -9.56 6.91 0.12
CA VAL A 150 -9.24 6.61 -1.27
C VAL A 150 -8.06 7.51 -1.65
N VAL A 151 -6.94 6.88 -1.99
CA VAL A 151 -5.69 7.58 -2.24
C VAL A 151 -5.09 7.20 -3.59
N ARG A 152 -4.18 8.05 -4.05
CA ARG A 152 -3.25 7.73 -5.14
C ARG A 152 -1.82 7.99 -4.65
N ILE A 153 -0.85 7.41 -5.34
CA ILE A 153 0.54 7.78 -5.09
C ILE A 153 0.73 9.20 -5.61
N ASN A 154 1.40 10.04 -4.83
CA ASN A 154 1.71 11.41 -5.25
C ASN A 154 2.58 11.34 -6.50
N TYR A 155 2.16 12.01 -7.58
CA TYR A 155 2.86 11.93 -8.88
C TYR A 155 4.34 12.30 -8.79
N SER A 156 4.70 13.26 -7.94
CA SER A 156 6.08 13.69 -7.77
C SER A 156 6.91 12.74 -6.90
N LYS A 157 6.29 11.72 -6.32
CA LYS A 157 6.94 10.79 -5.37
C LYS A 157 7.07 9.37 -5.91
N PHE A 158 6.80 9.16 -7.20
CA PHE A 158 7.09 7.87 -7.80
C PHE A 158 8.59 7.65 -7.88
N GLN A 159 9.01 6.47 -7.42
CA GLN A 159 10.40 6.05 -7.48
C GLN A 159 10.75 5.64 -8.90
N ALA A 160 11.88 6.14 -9.41
CA ALA A 160 12.38 5.73 -10.72
C ALA A 160 12.85 4.28 -10.68
N ASP A 161 12.55 3.52 -11.73
CA ASP A 161 13.02 2.15 -11.89
C ASP A 161 14.32 2.07 -12.69
#